data_82c57eea88cfdb80d1e06138f4553ee6
#
_entry.id   82c57eea88cfdb80d1e06138f4553ee6
#
_cell.length_a   1.000
_cell.length_b   1.000
_cell.length_c   1.000
_cell.angle_alpha   90.00
_cell.angle_beta   90.00
_cell.angle_gamma   90.00
#
_symmetry.space_group_name_H-M   'P 1'
#
loop_
_entity.id
_entity.type
_entity.pdbx_description
1 polymer ?
#
loop_
_entity_poly.entity_id
_entity_poly.type
_entity_poly.pdbx_seq_one_letter_code
_entity_poly.pdbx_strand_id
1 'polypeptide(L)'
;MHYDVFNGDADGIIALLQLRLAAPKESILITGVKRDISLLKQVDASKATAVTVLDISLEKNNQALQALLDSQIDVFYVDHHRTGDIPKSNKLTTLLNIDANTCTSLLVNDFLKGEYSYWAIAAAFGDNMQASACGLAKKVGLSELQQNQLKELGTYINYNGYGQELSDLHFHPAKLFQSLLEYPDPFVLINEKDSIFSQLKSAYLTDMAKARTADVLSDNDIVKTIVLEDAAWSRRVSGVFGNDLANQAPDKAHIVITLNPNEVDHQSKNEDQNEQSYTLSLRAPLNNKQGAGDICAQFPTGGGRAAAAGVNALPKSKLATFINHVERYYRG
;
A
#
# COMPACT_ATOMS: atom_id res chain seq x y z
N MET A 1 15.27 -10.86 21.30
CA MET A 1 13.92 -10.33 21.11
C MET A 1 13.42 -10.70 19.70
N HIS A 2 12.13 -10.93 19.51
CA HIS A 2 11.54 -11.08 18.19
C HIS A 2 11.11 -9.72 17.64
N TYR A 3 11.34 -9.48 16.34
CA TYR A 3 10.86 -8.31 15.62
C TYR A 3 9.89 -8.73 14.54
N ASP A 4 8.75 -8.02 14.44
CA ASP A 4 7.83 -8.10 13.31
C ASP A 4 7.93 -6.82 12.50
N VAL A 5 8.44 -6.95 11.28
CA VAL A 5 8.65 -5.83 10.34
C VAL A 5 7.66 -5.99 9.21
N PHE A 6 6.74 -5.04 9.04
CA PHE A 6 5.64 -5.20 8.08
C PHE A 6 5.20 -3.86 7.47
N ASN A 7 4.73 -3.92 6.23
CA ASN A 7 4.13 -2.75 5.59
C ASN A 7 2.86 -2.32 6.34
N GLY A 8 2.64 -1.02 6.46
CA GLY A 8 1.49 -0.45 7.18
C GLY A 8 0.17 -0.43 6.40
N ASP A 9 0.08 -1.14 5.30
CA ASP A 9 -1.13 -1.28 4.50
C ASP A 9 -1.93 -2.56 4.86
N ALA A 10 -3.01 -2.81 4.13
CA ALA A 10 -3.87 -3.97 4.42
C ALA A 10 -3.14 -5.30 4.27
N ASP A 11 -2.25 -5.42 3.27
CA ASP A 11 -1.57 -6.69 3.00
C ASP A 11 -0.53 -7.01 4.08
N GLY A 12 0.33 -6.06 4.43
CA GLY A 12 1.34 -6.24 5.47
C GLY A 12 0.72 -6.45 6.86
N ILE A 13 -0.26 -5.63 7.24
CA ILE A 13 -0.95 -5.73 8.54
C ILE A 13 -1.66 -7.09 8.67
N ILE A 14 -2.42 -7.50 7.66
CA ILE A 14 -3.22 -8.73 7.72
C ILE A 14 -2.33 -9.97 7.57
N ALA A 15 -1.22 -9.90 6.84
CA ALA A 15 -0.25 -10.99 6.82
C ALA A 15 0.28 -11.28 8.22
N LEU A 16 0.67 -10.24 8.98
CA LEU A 16 1.10 -10.38 10.37
C LEU A 16 -0.04 -10.88 11.27
N LEU A 17 -1.24 -10.34 11.08
CA LEU A 17 -2.43 -10.74 11.84
C LEU A 17 -2.65 -12.25 11.78
N GLN A 18 -2.68 -12.83 10.59
CA GLN A 18 -2.86 -14.27 10.38
C GLN A 18 -1.78 -15.07 11.13
N LEU A 19 -0.50 -14.68 11.01
CA LEU A 19 0.60 -15.36 11.70
C LEU A 19 0.47 -15.29 13.21
N ARG A 20 0.01 -14.16 13.77
CA ARG A 20 -0.09 -13.98 15.23
C ARG A 20 -1.37 -14.54 15.81
N LEU A 21 -2.44 -14.67 15.04
CA LEU A 21 -3.62 -15.44 15.41
C LEU A 21 -3.29 -16.95 15.48
N ALA A 22 -2.54 -17.49 14.49
CA ALA A 22 -2.13 -18.88 14.48
C ALA A 22 -1.06 -19.22 15.53
N ALA A 23 -0.12 -18.31 15.77
CA ALA A 23 0.99 -18.46 16.71
C ALA A 23 1.27 -17.15 17.46
N PRO A 24 0.57 -16.89 18.55
CA PRO A 24 0.79 -15.69 19.37
C PRO A 24 2.24 -15.55 19.79
N LYS A 25 2.79 -14.35 19.66
CA LYS A 25 4.17 -14.06 19.98
C LYS A 25 4.34 -12.61 20.40
N GLU A 26 5.05 -12.37 21.48
CA GLU A 26 5.50 -11.02 21.84
C GLU A 26 6.64 -10.61 20.91
N SER A 27 6.50 -9.41 20.34
CA SER A 27 7.46 -8.86 19.39
C SER A 27 7.53 -7.34 19.45
N ILE A 28 8.65 -6.82 18.98
CA ILE A 28 8.79 -5.39 18.67
C ILE A 28 8.25 -5.18 17.27
N LEU A 29 7.23 -4.33 17.14
CA LEU A 29 6.59 -4.02 15.87
C LEU A 29 7.33 -2.87 15.18
N ILE A 30 7.82 -3.10 13.96
CA ILE A 30 8.40 -2.08 13.08
C ILE A 30 7.52 -1.97 11.85
N THR A 31 6.90 -0.81 11.68
CA THR A 31 6.01 -0.52 10.57
C THR A 31 5.98 0.99 10.29
N GLY A 32 5.39 1.39 9.18
CA GLY A 32 5.28 2.78 8.78
C GLY A 32 4.07 3.00 7.88
N VAL A 33 4.04 4.08 7.12
CA VAL A 33 3.05 4.28 6.06
C VAL A 33 3.33 3.34 4.88
N LYS A 34 2.37 3.15 3.99
CA LYS A 34 2.50 2.22 2.83
C LYS A 34 3.76 2.43 1.98
N ARG A 35 4.25 3.66 1.86
CA ARG A 35 5.47 3.99 1.09
C ARG A 35 6.78 3.74 1.84
N ASP A 36 6.74 3.44 3.13
CA ASP A 36 7.92 3.14 3.94
C ASP A 36 8.40 1.72 3.65
N ILE A 37 9.24 1.59 2.63
CA ILE A 37 9.72 0.31 2.11
C ILE A 37 11.07 -0.12 2.67
N SER A 38 11.77 0.74 3.43
CA SER A 38 13.11 0.47 3.98
C SER A 38 13.07 0.25 5.49
N LEU A 39 12.10 -0.52 5.95
CA LEU A 39 11.82 -0.72 7.38
C LEU A 39 12.84 -1.64 8.07
N LEU A 40 13.41 -2.60 7.36
CA LEU A 40 14.27 -3.64 7.95
C LEU A 40 15.55 -3.05 8.59
N LYS A 41 16.03 -1.90 8.12
CA LYS A 41 17.16 -1.18 8.71
C LYS A 41 16.92 -0.66 10.14
N GLN A 42 15.66 -0.65 10.60
CA GLN A 42 15.29 -0.21 11.94
C GLN A 42 15.42 -1.32 13.00
N VAL A 43 15.69 -2.57 12.57
CA VAL A 43 15.90 -3.70 13.49
C VAL A 43 17.22 -3.51 14.22
N ASP A 44 17.19 -3.52 15.55
CA ASP A 44 18.40 -3.52 16.38
C ASP A 44 18.99 -4.94 16.40
N ALA A 45 19.98 -5.19 15.53
CA ALA A 45 20.63 -6.49 15.42
C ALA A 45 21.31 -6.95 16.72
N SER A 46 21.67 -6.04 17.63
CA SER A 46 22.29 -6.40 18.92
C SER A 46 21.27 -7.03 19.90
N LYS A 47 19.97 -6.83 19.67
CA LYS A 47 18.88 -7.32 20.51
C LYS A 47 18.03 -8.39 19.82
N ALA A 48 18.05 -8.41 18.48
CA ALA A 48 17.24 -9.34 17.71
C ALA A 48 17.74 -10.78 17.86
N THR A 49 16.81 -11.70 18.10
CA THR A 49 17.06 -13.16 18.03
C THR A 49 16.39 -13.78 16.81
N ALA A 50 15.27 -13.20 16.37
CA ALA A 50 14.57 -13.59 15.16
C ALA A 50 13.77 -12.39 14.61
N VAL A 51 13.54 -12.37 13.30
CA VAL A 51 12.81 -11.34 12.58
C VAL A 51 11.79 -11.99 11.63
N THR A 52 10.54 -11.53 11.69
CA THR A 52 9.54 -11.80 10.64
C THR A 52 9.42 -10.56 9.77
N VAL A 53 9.50 -10.70 8.46
CA VAL A 53 9.42 -9.60 7.49
C VAL A 53 8.27 -9.87 6.53
N LEU A 54 7.35 -8.92 6.41
CA LEU A 54 6.12 -9.08 5.64
C LEU A 54 5.84 -7.89 4.73
N ASP A 55 5.63 -8.16 3.47
CA ASP A 55 5.12 -7.18 2.49
C ASP A 55 6.02 -5.94 2.31
N ILE A 56 7.32 -6.14 2.35
CA ILE A 56 8.32 -5.12 1.98
C ILE A 56 9.36 -5.74 1.06
N SER A 57 9.69 -5.03 -0.04
CA SER A 57 10.58 -5.53 -1.08
C SER A 57 11.93 -6.00 -0.54
N LEU A 58 12.25 -7.29 -0.77
CA LEU A 58 13.55 -7.86 -0.41
C LEU A 58 14.68 -7.13 -1.13
N GLU A 59 14.51 -6.81 -2.43
CA GLU A 59 15.48 -6.07 -3.22
C GLU A 59 15.88 -4.74 -2.54
N LYS A 60 14.90 -4.01 -2.01
CA LYS A 60 15.13 -2.72 -1.34
C LYS A 60 15.68 -2.84 0.07
N ASN A 61 15.57 -4.00 0.69
CA ASN A 61 16.05 -4.28 2.05
C ASN A 61 17.23 -5.26 2.08
N ASN A 62 17.80 -5.62 0.93
CA ASN A 62 18.85 -6.65 0.81
C ASN A 62 20.05 -6.39 1.72
N GLN A 63 20.54 -5.16 1.77
CA GLN A 63 21.70 -4.79 2.62
C GLN A 63 21.39 -4.98 4.12
N ALA A 64 20.19 -4.55 4.57
CA ALA A 64 19.78 -4.73 5.95
C ALA A 64 19.55 -6.21 6.28
N LEU A 65 18.95 -6.97 5.35
CA LEU A 65 18.79 -8.41 5.48
C LEU A 65 20.14 -9.11 5.62
N GLN A 66 21.11 -8.80 4.76
CA GLN A 66 22.45 -9.39 4.84
C GLN A 66 23.10 -9.15 6.20
N ALA A 67 23.01 -7.92 6.73
CA ALA A 67 23.56 -7.59 8.06
C ALA A 67 22.93 -8.41 9.20
N LEU A 68 21.62 -8.69 9.14
CA LEU A 68 20.95 -9.56 10.09
C LEU A 68 21.43 -11.02 9.98
N LEU A 69 21.57 -11.52 8.75
CA LEU A 69 22.05 -12.88 8.50
C LEU A 69 23.51 -13.08 8.94
N ASP A 70 24.38 -12.09 8.69
CA ASP A 70 25.76 -12.08 9.15
C ASP A 70 25.84 -12.09 10.68
N SER A 71 24.87 -11.48 11.37
CA SER A 71 24.70 -11.50 12.82
C SER A 71 24.04 -12.80 13.34
N GLN A 72 23.87 -13.82 12.48
CA GLN A 72 23.27 -15.12 12.81
C GLN A 72 21.83 -15.02 13.34
N ILE A 73 21.06 -14.02 12.91
CA ILE A 73 19.67 -13.82 13.29
C ILE A 73 18.78 -14.63 12.34
N ASP A 74 17.81 -15.39 12.88
CA ASP A 74 16.84 -16.14 12.08
C ASP A 74 15.83 -15.17 11.45
N VAL A 75 15.68 -15.22 10.12
CA VAL A 75 14.76 -14.35 9.38
C VAL A 75 13.74 -15.17 8.62
N PHE A 76 12.45 -14.89 8.85
CA PHE A 76 11.34 -15.39 8.05
C PHE A 76 10.80 -14.25 7.18
N TYR A 77 10.94 -14.38 5.85
CA TYR A 77 10.63 -13.32 4.89
C TYR A 77 9.50 -13.76 3.96
N VAL A 78 8.35 -13.07 3.99
CA VAL A 78 7.21 -13.32 3.10
C VAL A 78 6.92 -12.06 2.30
N ASP A 79 6.96 -12.14 0.98
CA ASP A 79 6.79 -10.98 0.11
C ASP A 79 6.36 -11.36 -1.32
N HIS A 80 5.68 -10.43 -2.00
CA HIS A 80 5.27 -10.58 -3.40
C HIS A 80 5.89 -9.51 -4.34
N HIS A 81 6.79 -8.69 -3.83
CA HIS A 81 7.53 -7.70 -4.60
C HIS A 81 8.76 -8.31 -5.29
N ARG A 82 9.43 -7.50 -6.12
CA ARG A 82 10.71 -7.91 -6.73
C ARG A 82 11.73 -8.27 -5.65
N THR A 83 12.35 -9.42 -5.83
CA THR A 83 13.26 -9.97 -4.82
C THR A 83 14.70 -9.51 -5.00
N GLY A 84 15.11 -9.16 -6.23
CA GLY A 84 16.53 -9.06 -6.54
C GLY A 84 17.27 -10.37 -6.25
N ASP A 85 18.52 -10.28 -5.88
CA ASP A 85 19.34 -11.44 -5.47
C ASP A 85 18.98 -11.86 -4.04
N ILE A 86 18.55 -13.11 -3.87
CA ILE A 86 18.19 -13.67 -2.57
C ILE A 86 19.46 -14.20 -1.88
N PRO A 87 19.82 -13.70 -0.67
CA PRO A 87 20.96 -14.17 0.08
C PRO A 87 20.85 -15.68 0.39
N LYS A 88 21.98 -16.40 0.21
CA LYS A 88 22.07 -17.81 0.58
C LYS A 88 22.50 -17.93 2.04
N SER A 89 21.58 -18.30 2.93
CA SER A 89 21.85 -18.48 4.36
C SER A 89 20.91 -19.54 4.95
N ASN A 90 21.39 -20.34 5.86
CA ASN A 90 20.57 -21.25 6.66
C ASN A 90 19.75 -20.51 7.74
N LYS A 91 19.98 -19.22 7.90
CA LYS A 91 19.23 -18.32 8.78
C LYS A 91 18.06 -17.63 8.08
N LEU A 92 17.91 -17.82 6.75
CA LEU A 92 16.83 -17.22 5.97
C LEU A 92 15.83 -18.29 5.51
N THR A 93 14.59 -18.09 5.91
CA THR A 93 13.44 -18.83 5.36
C THR A 93 12.57 -17.85 4.57
N THR A 94 12.24 -18.18 3.32
CA THR A 94 11.47 -17.31 2.44
C THR A 94 10.20 -17.95 1.92
N LEU A 95 9.13 -17.15 1.81
CA LEU A 95 7.95 -17.42 0.99
C LEU A 95 7.80 -16.25 0.02
N LEU A 96 8.32 -16.42 -1.19
CA LEU A 96 8.37 -15.34 -2.18
C LEU A 96 7.64 -15.77 -3.44
N ASN A 97 6.75 -14.89 -3.94
CA ASN A 97 6.07 -15.12 -5.20
C ASN A 97 5.74 -13.78 -5.85
N ILE A 98 6.31 -13.53 -7.03
CA ILE A 98 6.16 -12.29 -7.81
C ILE A 98 4.99 -12.32 -8.79
N ASP A 99 4.12 -13.34 -8.73
CA ASP A 99 2.93 -13.40 -9.58
C ASP A 99 2.00 -12.22 -9.27
N ALA A 100 1.54 -11.53 -10.31
CA ALA A 100 0.68 -10.35 -10.20
C ALA A 100 -0.70 -10.64 -9.60
N ASN A 101 -1.07 -11.91 -9.42
CA ASN A 101 -2.34 -12.35 -8.86
C ASN A 101 -2.23 -12.81 -7.40
N THR A 102 -1.08 -12.59 -6.76
CA THR A 102 -0.88 -12.92 -5.35
C THR A 102 -0.43 -11.73 -4.54
N CYS A 103 -0.62 -11.79 -3.24
CA CYS A 103 -0.13 -10.81 -2.26
C CYS A 103 0.40 -11.56 -1.02
N THR A 104 1.11 -10.85 -0.16
CA THR A 104 1.76 -11.42 1.02
C THR A 104 0.76 -12.14 1.94
N SER A 105 -0.42 -11.56 2.16
CA SER A 105 -1.48 -12.19 2.96
C SER A 105 -2.02 -13.48 2.35
N LEU A 106 -2.07 -13.60 1.02
CA LEU A 106 -2.46 -14.84 0.36
C LEU A 106 -1.36 -15.91 0.51
N LEU A 107 -0.09 -15.54 0.46
CA LEU A 107 1.02 -16.47 0.71
C LEU A 107 0.98 -16.99 2.16
N VAL A 108 0.70 -16.11 3.12
CA VAL A 108 0.53 -16.50 4.53
C VAL A 108 -0.69 -17.40 4.70
N ASN A 109 -1.82 -17.10 4.02
CA ASN A 109 -3.01 -17.94 4.05
C ASN A 109 -2.70 -19.38 3.57
N ASP A 110 -1.95 -19.51 2.48
CA ASP A 110 -1.57 -20.83 1.96
C ASP A 110 -0.61 -21.56 2.92
N PHE A 111 0.33 -20.85 3.53
CA PHE A 111 1.22 -21.36 4.57
C PHE A 111 0.45 -21.90 5.77
N LEU A 112 -0.61 -21.19 6.19
CA LEU A 112 -1.51 -21.55 7.29
C LEU A 112 -2.66 -22.46 6.84
N LYS A 113 -2.62 -23.00 5.62
CA LYS A 113 -3.62 -23.93 5.05
C LYS A 113 -5.06 -23.40 5.07
N GLY A 114 -5.22 -22.07 4.94
CA GLY A 114 -6.51 -21.43 4.85
C GLY A 114 -7.22 -21.15 6.19
N GLU A 115 -6.55 -21.25 7.30
CA GLU A 115 -7.15 -21.10 8.65
C GLU A 115 -7.81 -19.72 8.84
N TYR A 116 -7.22 -18.65 8.25
CA TYR A 116 -7.72 -17.29 8.34
C TYR A 116 -8.10 -16.71 6.97
N SER A 117 -8.69 -17.53 6.10
CA SER A 117 -9.00 -17.14 4.71
C SER A 117 -9.84 -15.87 4.59
N TYR A 118 -10.73 -15.58 5.53
CA TYR A 118 -11.55 -14.37 5.48
C TYR A 118 -10.69 -13.10 5.61
N TRP A 119 -9.68 -13.13 6.47
CA TRP A 119 -8.71 -12.06 6.58
C TRP A 119 -7.86 -11.93 5.30
N ALA A 120 -7.37 -13.04 4.75
CA ALA A 120 -6.61 -13.03 3.51
C ALA A 120 -7.44 -12.48 2.32
N ILE A 121 -8.74 -12.77 2.25
CA ILE A 121 -9.65 -12.20 1.25
C ILE A 121 -9.77 -10.68 1.43
N ALA A 122 -9.92 -10.20 2.67
CA ALA A 122 -9.96 -8.76 2.93
C ALA A 122 -8.66 -8.06 2.49
N ALA A 123 -7.49 -8.64 2.79
CA ALA A 123 -6.20 -8.13 2.34
C ALA A 123 -6.07 -8.07 0.82
N ALA A 124 -6.45 -9.14 0.13
CA ALA A 124 -6.41 -9.21 -1.33
C ALA A 124 -7.33 -8.15 -1.98
N PHE A 125 -8.50 -7.89 -1.42
CA PHE A 125 -9.34 -6.77 -1.84
C PHE A 125 -8.68 -5.41 -1.57
N GLY A 126 -8.02 -5.25 -0.42
CA GLY A 126 -7.28 -4.03 -0.05
C GLY A 126 -6.15 -3.73 -1.04
N ASP A 127 -5.40 -4.73 -1.47
CA ASP A 127 -4.34 -4.60 -2.49
C ASP A 127 -4.87 -4.64 -3.94
N ASN A 128 -6.19 -4.45 -4.11
CA ASN A 128 -6.88 -4.38 -5.40
C ASN A 128 -6.79 -5.66 -6.26
N MET A 129 -6.64 -6.82 -5.63
CA MET A 129 -6.59 -8.13 -6.29
C MET A 129 -7.98 -8.79 -6.38
N GLN A 130 -8.92 -8.12 -7.05
CA GLN A 130 -10.33 -8.52 -7.11
C GLN A 130 -10.52 -9.98 -7.55
N ALA A 131 -9.81 -10.43 -8.60
CA ALA A 131 -9.96 -11.79 -9.14
C ALA A 131 -9.55 -12.85 -8.12
N SER A 132 -8.39 -12.68 -7.48
CA SER A 132 -7.87 -13.61 -6.46
C SER A 132 -8.75 -13.64 -5.22
N ALA A 133 -9.17 -12.45 -4.73
CA ALA A 133 -10.07 -12.32 -3.60
C ALA A 133 -11.42 -13.02 -3.86
N CYS A 134 -12.07 -12.75 -5.01
CA CYS A 134 -13.33 -13.39 -5.39
C CYS A 134 -13.17 -14.90 -5.60
N GLY A 135 -12.03 -15.34 -6.18
CA GLY A 135 -11.73 -16.76 -6.36
C GLY A 135 -11.65 -17.51 -5.03
N LEU A 136 -10.89 -16.96 -4.07
CA LEU A 136 -10.78 -17.54 -2.72
C LEU A 136 -12.12 -17.48 -1.98
N ALA A 137 -12.85 -16.34 -2.07
CA ALA A 137 -14.15 -16.18 -1.44
C ALA A 137 -15.17 -17.24 -1.91
N LYS A 138 -15.22 -17.53 -3.22
CA LYS A 138 -16.04 -18.61 -3.78
C LYS A 138 -15.61 -19.97 -3.27
N LYS A 139 -14.30 -20.24 -3.18
CA LYS A 139 -13.75 -21.52 -2.69
C LYS A 139 -14.15 -21.78 -1.24
N VAL A 140 -14.22 -20.74 -0.41
CA VAL A 140 -14.64 -20.86 1.01
C VAL A 140 -16.15 -20.63 1.23
N GLY A 141 -16.94 -20.49 0.16
CA GLY A 141 -18.40 -20.47 0.21
C GLY A 141 -19.03 -19.14 0.66
N LEU A 142 -18.34 -18.01 0.50
CA LEU A 142 -18.86 -16.69 0.89
C LEU A 142 -19.95 -16.20 -0.08
N SER A 143 -21.04 -15.68 0.47
CA SER A 143 -22.08 -14.95 -0.27
C SER A 143 -21.54 -13.62 -0.83
N GLU A 144 -22.22 -13.05 -1.82
CA GLU A 144 -21.88 -11.73 -2.35
C GLU A 144 -21.88 -10.61 -1.28
N LEU A 145 -22.81 -10.67 -0.34
CA LEU A 145 -22.86 -9.72 0.77
C LEU A 145 -21.58 -9.81 1.62
N GLN A 146 -21.17 -11.01 1.99
CA GLN A 146 -19.96 -11.24 2.76
C GLN A 146 -18.69 -10.82 1.99
N GLN A 147 -18.63 -11.09 0.69
CA GLN A 147 -17.53 -10.62 -0.16
C GLN A 147 -17.44 -9.09 -0.19
N ASN A 148 -18.57 -8.41 -0.32
CA ASN A 148 -18.63 -6.94 -0.28
C ASN A 148 -18.20 -6.38 1.09
N GLN A 149 -18.58 -7.02 2.19
CA GLN A 149 -18.16 -6.64 3.54
C GLN A 149 -16.64 -6.76 3.70
N LEU A 150 -16.02 -7.87 3.27
CA LEU A 150 -14.57 -8.03 3.32
C LEU A 150 -13.84 -7.08 2.37
N LYS A 151 -14.45 -6.76 1.23
CA LYS A 151 -13.92 -5.74 0.31
C LYS A 151 -13.91 -4.36 0.96
N GLU A 152 -14.98 -3.96 1.63
CA GLU A 152 -15.02 -2.71 2.40
C GLU A 152 -13.93 -2.70 3.47
N LEU A 153 -13.84 -3.77 4.27
CA LEU A 153 -12.83 -3.88 5.34
C LEU A 153 -11.40 -3.73 4.80
N GLY A 154 -11.04 -4.50 3.78
CA GLY A 154 -9.71 -4.43 3.16
C GLY A 154 -9.42 -3.05 2.56
N THR A 155 -10.41 -2.43 1.91
CA THR A 155 -10.30 -1.08 1.35
C THR A 155 -10.04 -0.05 2.44
N TYR A 156 -10.72 -0.12 3.58
CA TYR A 156 -10.59 0.86 4.66
C TYR A 156 -9.27 0.70 5.43
N ILE A 157 -8.82 -0.55 5.65
CA ILE A 157 -7.48 -0.79 6.23
C ILE A 157 -6.41 -0.27 5.28
N ASN A 158 -6.52 -0.56 3.98
CA ASN A 158 -5.55 -0.08 2.98
C ASN A 158 -5.54 1.46 2.87
N TYR A 159 -6.72 2.09 2.91
CA TYR A 159 -6.85 3.55 2.96
C TYR A 159 -6.11 4.15 4.15
N ASN A 160 -6.17 3.52 5.33
CA ASN A 160 -5.41 3.98 6.49
C ASN A 160 -3.89 3.92 6.28
N GLY A 161 -3.39 3.05 5.40
CA GLY A 161 -1.96 2.95 5.09
C GLY A 161 -1.40 4.09 4.23
N TYR A 162 -2.27 4.83 3.53
CA TYR A 162 -1.84 5.94 2.68
C TYR A 162 -1.61 7.20 3.49
N GLY A 163 -0.39 7.71 3.43
CA GLY A 163 0.04 8.96 4.03
C GLY A 163 1.44 9.31 3.55
N GLN A 164 1.91 10.49 3.87
CA GLN A 164 3.31 10.87 3.72
C GLN A 164 4.07 10.48 4.98
N GLU A 165 3.44 10.62 6.12
CA GLU A 165 3.96 10.29 7.45
C GLU A 165 2.88 9.67 8.34
N LEU A 166 3.28 9.12 9.48
CA LEU A 166 2.37 8.45 10.41
C LEU A 166 1.29 9.37 10.99
N SER A 167 1.55 10.67 11.09
CA SER A 167 0.58 11.68 11.55
C SER A 167 -0.56 11.93 10.58
N ASP A 168 -0.41 11.55 9.30
CA ASP A 168 -1.50 11.60 8.32
C ASP A 168 -2.55 10.49 8.54
N LEU A 169 -2.19 9.42 9.23
CA LEU A 169 -3.04 8.23 9.39
C LEU A 169 -4.06 8.41 10.53
N HIS A 170 -5.23 7.78 10.39
CA HIS A 170 -6.20 7.73 11.49
C HIS A 170 -5.74 6.84 12.63
N PHE A 171 -5.10 5.71 12.28
CA PHE A 171 -4.52 4.76 13.23
C PHE A 171 -3.08 4.46 12.86
N HIS A 172 -2.19 4.51 13.83
CA HIS A 172 -0.84 3.99 13.66
C HIS A 172 -0.92 2.50 13.29
N PRO A 173 -0.22 2.01 12.24
CA PRO A 173 -0.38 0.64 11.75
C PRO A 173 -0.15 -0.44 12.82
N ALA A 174 0.81 -0.24 13.73
CA ALA A 174 1.01 -1.16 14.86
C ALA A 174 -0.19 -1.20 15.83
N LYS A 175 -0.84 -0.05 16.07
CA LYS A 175 -2.05 0.01 16.89
C LYS A 175 -3.24 -0.62 16.20
N LEU A 176 -3.38 -0.38 14.90
CA LEU A 176 -4.41 -1.02 14.08
C LEU A 176 -4.24 -2.54 14.13
N PHE A 177 -3.04 -3.05 13.87
CA PHE A 177 -2.73 -4.48 13.99
C PHE A 177 -3.12 -5.04 15.37
N GLN A 178 -2.70 -4.38 16.47
CA GLN A 178 -3.01 -4.81 17.84
C GLN A 178 -4.51 -4.89 18.10
N SER A 179 -5.30 -3.92 17.59
CA SER A 179 -6.75 -3.93 17.74
C SER A 179 -7.41 -5.05 16.93
N LEU A 180 -6.86 -5.40 15.74
CA LEU A 180 -7.40 -6.47 14.91
C LEU A 180 -7.15 -7.87 15.52
N LEU A 181 -6.13 -8.05 16.36
CA LEU A 181 -5.85 -9.33 17.02
C LEU A 181 -6.99 -9.83 17.91
N GLU A 182 -7.89 -8.96 18.36
CA GLU A 182 -9.06 -9.33 19.16
C GLU A 182 -10.13 -10.04 18.32
N TYR A 183 -10.00 -10.07 16.97
CA TYR A 183 -11.00 -10.55 16.04
C TYR A 183 -10.46 -11.67 15.13
N PRO A 184 -10.44 -12.93 15.58
CA PRO A 184 -10.09 -14.07 14.69
C PRO A 184 -11.00 -14.16 13.46
N ASP A 185 -12.27 -13.77 13.60
CA ASP A 185 -13.26 -13.66 12.52
C ASP A 185 -13.52 -12.17 12.20
N PRO A 186 -13.19 -11.68 10.98
CA PRO A 186 -13.41 -10.29 10.59
C PRO A 186 -14.88 -9.87 10.57
N PHE A 187 -15.82 -10.81 10.43
CA PHE A 187 -17.24 -10.48 10.45
C PHE A 187 -17.73 -10.05 11.85
N VAL A 188 -17.07 -10.49 12.92
CA VAL A 188 -17.35 -9.98 14.27
C VAL A 188 -16.99 -8.50 14.34
N LEU A 189 -15.78 -8.12 13.90
CA LEU A 189 -15.34 -6.72 13.82
C LEU A 189 -16.29 -5.84 12.98
N ILE A 190 -16.70 -6.35 11.80
CA ILE A 190 -17.57 -5.62 10.85
C ILE A 190 -18.95 -5.33 11.48
N ASN A 191 -19.49 -6.26 12.26
CA ASN A 191 -20.81 -6.14 12.85
C ASN A 191 -20.82 -5.44 14.23
N GLU A 192 -19.65 -5.19 14.81
CA GLU A 192 -19.53 -4.52 16.09
C GLU A 192 -19.76 -3.00 15.94
N LYS A 193 -20.63 -2.48 16.80
CA LYS A 193 -20.90 -1.04 16.84
C LYS A 193 -19.70 -0.27 17.35
N ASP A 194 -19.44 0.89 16.74
CA ASP A 194 -18.34 1.79 17.10
C ASP A 194 -16.93 1.14 17.00
N SER A 195 -16.84 0.01 16.30
CA SER A 195 -15.59 -0.70 16.02
C SER A 195 -14.61 0.15 15.19
N ILE A 196 -13.35 -0.28 15.14
CA ILE A 196 -12.33 0.34 14.29
C ILE A 196 -12.71 0.31 12.81
N PHE A 197 -13.46 -0.71 12.37
CA PHE A 197 -14.04 -0.78 11.03
C PHE A 197 -15.02 0.36 10.77
N SER A 198 -15.97 0.61 11.69
CA SER A 198 -16.95 1.69 11.55
C SER A 198 -16.29 3.08 11.56
N GLN A 199 -15.25 3.26 12.37
CA GLN A 199 -14.46 4.50 12.42
C GLN A 199 -13.72 4.74 11.10
N LEU A 200 -13.02 3.73 10.57
CA LEU A 200 -12.33 3.82 9.27
C LEU A 200 -13.31 4.04 8.12
N LYS A 201 -14.47 3.37 8.14
CA LYS A 201 -15.55 3.58 7.17
C LYS A 201 -16.02 5.03 7.13
N SER A 202 -16.32 5.60 8.30
CA SER A 202 -16.76 7.00 8.42
C SER A 202 -15.70 7.98 7.92
N ALA A 203 -14.44 7.77 8.31
CA ALA A 203 -13.30 8.57 7.88
C ALA A 203 -13.10 8.49 6.36
N TYR A 204 -13.11 7.29 5.79
CA TYR A 204 -13.00 7.06 4.35
C TYR A 204 -14.09 7.79 3.56
N LEU A 205 -15.34 7.62 3.96
CA LEU A 205 -16.48 8.26 3.29
C LEU A 205 -16.40 9.79 3.35
N THR A 206 -15.95 10.35 4.48
CA THR A 206 -15.74 11.79 4.66
C THR A 206 -14.64 12.30 3.74
N ASP A 207 -13.49 11.64 3.69
CA ASP A 207 -12.36 12.05 2.86
C ASP A 207 -12.67 11.89 1.36
N MET A 208 -13.35 10.81 0.96
CA MET A 208 -13.79 10.59 -0.42
C MET A 208 -14.85 11.63 -0.86
N ALA A 209 -15.72 12.07 0.05
CA ALA A 209 -16.68 13.14 -0.27
C ALA A 209 -15.95 14.45 -0.61
N LYS A 210 -14.89 14.81 0.15
CA LYS A 210 -14.02 15.96 -0.17
C LYS A 210 -13.34 15.79 -1.52
N ALA A 211 -12.78 14.62 -1.81
CA ALA A 211 -12.08 14.35 -3.07
C ALA A 211 -13.00 14.52 -4.29
N ARG A 212 -14.27 14.13 -4.18
CA ARG A 212 -15.25 14.27 -5.27
C ARG A 212 -15.63 15.72 -5.57
N THR A 213 -15.36 16.65 -4.66
CA THR A 213 -15.60 18.09 -4.85
C THR A 213 -14.32 18.84 -5.20
N ALA A 214 -13.21 18.15 -5.39
CA ALA A 214 -11.92 18.74 -5.69
C ALA A 214 -11.86 19.35 -7.11
N ASP A 215 -10.93 20.27 -7.32
CA ASP A 215 -10.76 20.99 -8.57
C ASP A 215 -10.30 20.08 -9.71
N VAL A 216 -10.99 20.15 -10.83
CA VAL A 216 -10.60 19.49 -12.07
C VAL A 216 -9.65 20.39 -12.85
N LEU A 217 -8.38 20.01 -12.95
CA LEU A 217 -7.37 20.76 -13.70
C LEU A 217 -7.57 20.60 -15.21
N SER A 218 -7.87 19.38 -15.66
CA SER A 218 -8.19 19.07 -17.05
C SER A 218 -9.07 17.81 -17.14
N ASP A 219 -9.96 17.77 -18.11
CA ASP A 219 -10.78 16.60 -18.45
C ASP A 219 -11.02 16.58 -19.98
N ASN A 220 -10.39 15.63 -20.66
CA ASN A 220 -10.58 15.39 -22.09
C ASN A 220 -10.85 13.90 -22.35
N ASP A 221 -10.89 13.50 -23.62
CA ASP A 221 -11.21 12.10 -23.97
C ASP A 221 -10.12 11.10 -23.56
N ILE A 222 -8.90 11.56 -23.28
CA ILE A 222 -7.73 10.70 -23.00
C ILE A 222 -7.39 10.67 -21.52
N VAL A 223 -7.38 11.85 -20.85
CA VAL A 223 -6.94 11.97 -19.47
C VAL A 223 -7.82 12.93 -18.67
N LYS A 224 -8.09 12.55 -17.42
CA LYS A 224 -8.67 13.43 -16.41
C LYS A 224 -7.66 13.68 -15.31
N THR A 225 -7.44 14.96 -14.99
CA THR A 225 -6.50 15.39 -13.95
C THR A 225 -7.23 16.16 -12.87
N ILE A 226 -7.07 15.74 -11.62
CA ILE A 226 -7.68 16.36 -10.45
C ILE A 226 -6.57 16.78 -9.48
N VAL A 227 -6.74 17.95 -8.86
CA VAL A 227 -5.82 18.49 -7.86
C VAL A 227 -6.48 18.46 -6.50
N LEU A 228 -5.82 17.82 -5.54
CA LEU A 228 -6.20 17.80 -4.14
C LEU A 228 -5.33 18.80 -3.37
N GLU A 229 -5.89 19.42 -2.36
CA GLU A 229 -5.17 20.36 -1.48
C GLU A 229 -4.07 19.66 -0.66
N ASP A 230 -3.14 20.43 -0.09
CA ASP A 230 -2.15 19.90 0.87
C ASP A 230 -2.83 19.65 2.22
N ALA A 231 -3.31 18.44 2.38
CA ALA A 231 -3.96 17.99 3.60
C ALA A 231 -3.81 16.49 3.80
N ALA A 232 -3.83 16.05 5.06
CA ALA A 232 -3.72 14.63 5.39
C ALA A 232 -4.80 13.78 4.69
N TRP A 233 -6.04 14.27 4.59
CA TRP A 233 -7.13 13.58 3.92
C TRP A 233 -6.83 13.35 2.42
N SER A 234 -6.22 14.32 1.75
CA SER A 234 -5.86 14.22 0.33
C SER A 234 -4.84 13.11 0.09
N ARG A 235 -3.84 13.02 0.97
CA ARG A 235 -2.81 11.99 0.90
C ARG A 235 -3.40 10.60 1.13
N ARG A 236 -4.34 10.45 2.08
CA ARG A 236 -5.01 9.18 2.36
C ARG A 236 -5.86 8.67 1.21
N VAL A 237 -6.55 9.55 0.49
CA VAL A 237 -7.45 9.10 -0.59
C VAL A 237 -6.81 9.02 -1.96
N SER A 238 -5.62 9.58 -2.19
CA SER A 238 -5.02 9.73 -3.53
C SER A 238 -5.03 8.42 -4.35
N GLY A 239 -4.72 7.29 -3.73
CA GLY A 239 -4.73 5.99 -4.38
C GLY A 239 -6.13 5.44 -4.63
N VAL A 240 -7.00 5.43 -3.61
CA VAL A 240 -8.36 4.89 -3.70
C VAL A 240 -9.27 5.76 -4.57
N PHE A 241 -9.08 7.08 -4.53
CA PHE A 241 -9.81 8.00 -5.40
C PHE A 241 -9.40 7.84 -6.86
N GLY A 242 -8.12 7.64 -7.15
CA GLY A 242 -7.67 7.30 -8.50
C GLY A 242 -8.32 6.01 -9.04
N ASN A 243 -8.49 5.00 -8.18
CA ASN A 243 -9.21 3.77 -8.55
C ASN A 243 -10.71 4.02 -8.78
N ASP A 244 -11.36 4.85 -7.94
CA ASP A 244 -12.76 5.25 -8.12
C ASP A 244 -12.99 5.95 -9.47
N LEU A 245 -12.13 6.91 -9.82
CA LEU A 245 -12.15 7.60 -11.10
C LEU A 245 -11.97 6.64 -12.29
N ALA A 246 -11.00 5.73 -12.22
CA ALA A 246 -10.76 4.74 -13.27
C ALA A 246 -11.97 3.81 -13.48
N ASN A 247 -12.67 3.45 -12.41
CA ASN A 247 -13.90 2.65 -12.50
C ASN A 247 -15.07 3.43 -13.12
N GLN A 248 -15.15 4.75 -12.87
CA GLN A 248 -16.20 5.61 -13.44
C GLN A 248 -15.99 5.90 -14.93
N ALA A 249 -14.74 6.03 -15.38
CA ALA A 249 -14.39 6.29 -16.76
C ALA A 249 -13.24 5.36 -17.22
N PRO A 250 -13.57 4.09 -17.55
CA PRO A 250 -12.57 3.03 -17.79
C PRO A 250 -11.72 3.25 -19.06
N ASP A 251 -12.15 4.11 -19.96
CA ASP A 251 -11.45 4.41 -21.22
C ASP A 251 -10.41 5.52 -21.09
N LYS A 252 -10.37 6.23 -19.95
CA LYS A 252 -9.46 7.35 -19.69
C LYS A 252 -8.35 6.98 -18.71
N ALA A 253 -7.19 7.61 -18.88
CA ALA A 253 -6.21 7.70 -17.82
C ALA A 253 -6.64 8.74 -16.75
N HIS A 254 -6.23 8.52 -15.50
CA HIS A 254 -6.57 9.43 -14.41
C HIS A 254 -5.33 9.82 -13.64
N ILE A 255 -5.14 11.14 -13.43
CA ILE A 255 -4.06 11.71 -12.65
C ILE A 255 -4.69 12.38 -11.41
N VAL A 256 -4.32 11.94 -10.23
CA VAL A 256 -4.62 12.61 -8.97
C VAL A 256 -3.35 13.25 -8.46
N ILE A 257 -3.38 14.57 -8.31
CA ILE A 257 -2.27 15.39 -7.86
C ILE A 257 -2.53 15.79 -6.41
N THR A 258 -1.56 15.59 -5.55
CA THR A 258 -1.58 16.11 -4.17
C THR A 258 -0.39 17.05 -4.00
N LEU A 259 -0.61 18.24 -3.44
CA LEU A 259 0.47 19.14 -3.11
C LEU A 259 1.32 18.53 -1.99
N ASN A 260 2.65 18.59 -2.14
CA ASN A 260 3.54 18.25 -1.05
C ASN A 260 3.72 19.46 -0.12
N PRO A 261 3.91 19.26 1.19
CA PRO A 261 4.30 20.33 2.08
C PRO A 261 5.56 21.02 1.54
N ASN A 262 5.61 22.34 1.62
CA ASN A 262 6.83 23.08 1.32
C ASN A 262 7.86 22.79 2.42
N GLU A 263 8.85 21.96 2.14
CA GLU A 263 10.04 21.87 2.97
C GLU A 263 10.83 23.17 2.80
N VAL A 264 10.61 24.11 3.70
CA VAL A 264 11.44 25.32 3.78
C VAL A 264 12.77 24.89 4.40
N ASP A 265 13.73 24.51 3.58
CA ASP A 265 15.11 24.38 4.04
C ASP A 265 15.69 25.77 4.29
N HIS A 266 15.63 26.18 5.55
CA HIS A 266 16.21 27.46 6.00
C HIS A 266 17.73 27.58 5.82
N GLN A 267 18.40 26.53 5.34
CA GLN A 267 19.86 26.50 5.16
C GLN A 267 20.31 26.53 3.69
N SER A 268 19.41 26.29 2.71
CA SER A 268 19.79 26.32 1.30
C SER A 268 19.64 27.73 0.70
N LYS A 269 20.72 28.25 0.14
CA LYS A 269 20.76 29.52 -0.60
C LYS A 269 20.38 29.39 -2.07
N ASN A 270 19.95 28.20 -2.52
CA ASN A 270 19.59 27.95 -3.91
C ASN A 270 18.06 28.04 -4.08
N GLU A 271 17.59 29.01 -4.85
CA GLU A 271 16.18 29.22 -5.19
C GLU A 271 15.54 28.01 -5.87
N ASP A 272 16.30 27.17 -6.57
CA ASP A 272 15.84 25.95 -7.24
C ASP A 272 15.42 24.82 -6.25
N GLN A 273 15.78 24.91 -4.97
CA GLN A 273 15.43 23.89 -3.95
C GLN A 273 14.12 24.21 -3.22
N ASN A 274 13.51 25.37 -3.47
CA ASN A 274 12.24 25.81 -2.87
C ASN A 274 11.04 25.67 -3.84
N GLU A 275 11.19 24.97 -4.96
CA GLU A 275 10.10 24.80 -5.90
C GLU A 275 9.02 23.87 -5.31
N GLN A 276 7.75 24.32 -5.34
CA GLN A 276 6.60 23.51 -4.98
C GLN A 276 6.64 22.19 -5.74
N SER A 277 6.50 21.08 -5.02
CA SER A 277 6.42 19.75 -5.62
C SER A 277 5.06 19.08 -5.38
N TYR A 278 4.79 18.06 -6.17
CA TYR A 278 3.56 17.30 -6.15
C TYR A 278 3.81 15.81 -6.00
N THR A 279 2.97 15.13 -5.26
CA THR A 279 2.80 13.69 -5.36
C THR A 279 1.72 13.40 -6.41
N LEU A 280 2.04 12.58 -7.39
CA LEU A 280 1.13 12.17 -8.46
C LEU A 280 0.75 10.71 -8.30
N SER A 281 -0.53 10.40 -8.49
CA SER A 281 -1.06 9.05 -8.62
C SER A 281 -1.65 8.90 -10.03
N LEU A 282 -1.06 8.04 -10.86
CA LEU A 282 -1.51 7.75 -12.21
C LEU A 282 -2.24 6.40 -12.24
N ARG A 283 -3.39 6.37 -12.89
CA ARG A 283 -4.10 5.14 -13.26
C ARG A 283 -4.19 5.07 -14.78
N ALA A 284 -3.75 3.96 -15.34
CA ALA A 284 -3.99 3.62 -16.73
C ALA A 284 -5.49 3.42 -17.00
N PRO A 285 -5.97 3.59 -18.23
CA PRO A 285 -7.32 3.17 -18.62
C PRO A 285 -7.56 1.70 -18.27
N LEU A 286 -8.72 1.34 -17.74
CA LEU A 286 -9.01 -0.06 -17.39
C LEU A 286 -9.04 -0.98 -18.62
N ASN A 287 -9.32 -0.41 -19.80
CA ASN A 287 -9.30 -1.12 -21.08
C ASN A 287 -7.89 -1.23 -21.69
N ASN A 288 -6.90 -0.48 -21.15
CA ASN A 288 -5.50 -0.54 -21.54
C ASN A 288 -4.62 -0.38 -20.29
N LYS A 289 -4.49 -1.44 -19.50
CA LYS A 289 -3.77 -1.47 -18.20
C LYS A 289 -2.24 -1.50 -18.34
N GLN A 290 -1.69 -0.68 -19.25
CA GLN A 290 -0.26 -0.62 -19.54
C GLN A 290 0.26 0.82 -19.42
N GLY A 291 1.57 0.99 -19.30
CA GLY A 291 2.27 2.24 -19.47
C GLY A 291 2.37 3.14 -18.24
N ALA A 292 1.50 3.02 -17.23
CA ALA A 292 1.57 3.93 -16.07
C ALA A 292 2.94 3.86 -15.36
N GLY A 293 3.46 2.65 -15.14
CA GLY A 293 4.79 2.44 -14.56
C GLY A 293 5.91 3.02 -15.41
N ASP A 294 5.86 2.80 -16.72
CA ASP A 294 6.90 3.26 -17.66
C ASP A 294 6.91 4.79 -17.78
N ILE A 295 5.75 5.42 -17.77
CA ILE A 295 5.61 6.89 -17.77
C ILE A 295 6.20 7.47 -16.48
N CYS A 296 5.78 6.96 -15.32
CA CYS A 296 6.25 7.47 -14.03
C CYS A 296 7.75 7.26 -13.84
N ALA A 297 8.31 6.13 -14.29
CA ALA A 297 9.74 5.83 -14.17
C ALA A 297 10.65 6.80 -14.95
N GLN A 298 10.12 7.60 -15.88
CA GLN A 298 10.88 8.65 -16.57
C GLN A 298 11.15 9.89 -15.70
N PHE A 299 10.51 9.98 -14.54
CA PHE A 299 10.68 11.10 -13.61
C PHE A 299 11.39 10.64 -12.34
N PRO A 300 12.26 11.49 -11.75
CA PRO A 300 12.84 11.21 -10.45
C PRO A 300 11.74 10.89 -9.43
N THR A 301 11.98 9.92 -8.53
CA THR A 301 11.00 9.44 -7.53
C THR A 301 9.77 8.74 -8.10
N GLY A 302 9.73 8.52 -9.41
CA GLY A 302 8.62 7.84 -10.08
C GLY A 302 8.81 6.34 -10.22
N GLY A 303 7.68 5.63 -10.25
CA GLY A 303 7.63 4.18 -10.43
C GLY A 303 6.26 3.61 -10.15
N GLY A 304 6.14 2.29 -10.30
CA GLY A 304 4.89 1.57 -10.05
C GLY A 304 4.67 0.40 -11.00
N ARG A 305 3.45 -0.11 -10.99
CA ARG A 305 3.02 -1.21 -11.87
C ARG A 305 2.48 -0.67 -13.20
N ALA A 306 2.32 -1.53 -14.21
CA ALA A 306 1.82 -1.14 -15.53
C ALA A 306 0.47 -0.40 -15.50
N ALA A 307 -0.46 -0.82 -14.63
CA ALA A 307 -1.81 -0.23 -14.53
C ALA A 307 -1.91 0.95 -13.53
N ALA A 308 -0.98 1.06 -12.56
CA ALA A 308 -1.05 2.04 -11.49
C ALA A 308 0.37 2.40 -11.02
N ALA A 309 0.68 3.69 -11.03
CA ALA A 309 2.00 4.20 -10.72
C ALA A 309 1.91 5.60 -10.09
N GLY A 310 3.02 6.16 -9.67
CA GLY A 310 3.07 7.51 -9.12
C GLY A 310 4.46 8.13 -9.17
N VAL A 311 4.50 9.41 -8.86
CA VAL A 311 5.73 10.19 -8.67
C VAL A 311 5.61 10.92 -7.34
N ASN A 312 6.56 10.72 -6.42
CA ASN A 312 6.43 11.25 -5.05
C ASN A 312 6.84 12.72 -4.91
N ALA A 313 7.69 13.23 -5.79
CA ALA A 313 8.18 14.60 -5.74
C ALA A 313 8.39 15.15 -7.16
N LEU A 314 7.30 15.44 -7.87
CA LEU A 314 7.36 16.08 -9.18
C LEU A 314 7.43 17.60 -8.99
N PRO A 315 8.48 18.28 -9.48
CA PRO A 315 8.54 19.74 -9.48
C PRO A 315 7.37 20.36 -10.24
N LYS A 316 6.83 21.48 -9.77
CA LYS A 316 5.72 22.21 -10.43
C LYS A 316 6.00 22.53 -11.89
N SER A 317 7.24 22.91 -12.22
CA SER A 317 7.72 23.20 -13.57
C SER A 317 7.62 22.00 -14.52
N LYS A 318 7.57 20.76 -13.99
CA LYS A 318 7.47 19.51 -14.77
C LYS A 318 6.05 18.97 -14.93
N LEU A 319 5.05 19.57 -14.26
CA LEU A 319 3.69 19.06 -14.25
C LEU A 319 3.08 19.01 -15.67
N ALA A 320 3.19 20.08 -16.44
CA ALA A 320 2.69 20.11 -17.83
C ALA A 320 3.38 19.06 -18.71
N THR A 321 4.68 18.86 -18.52
CA THR A 321 5.44 17.81 -19.24
C THR A 321 4.91 16.42 -18.89
N PHE A 322 4.65 16.15 -17.62
CA PHE A 322 4.09 14.87 -17.17
C PHE A 322 2.72 14.60 -17.79
N ILE A 323 1.79 15.55 -17.70
CA ILE A 323 0.44 15.42 -18.29
C ILE A 323 0.52 15.17 -19.80
N ASN A 324 1.37 15.90 -20.52
CA ASN A 324 1.58 15.71 -21.94
C ASN A 324 2.15 14.31 -22.29
N HIS A 325 3.03 13.75 -21.45
CA HIS A 325 3.54 12.37 -21.63
C HIS A 325 2.41 11.35 -21.49
N VAL A 326 1.54 11.51 -20.48
CA VAL A 326 0.37 10.64 -20.27
C VAL A 326 -0.57 10.73 -21.47
N GLU A 327 -0.90 11.95 -21.92
CA GLU A 327 -1.79 12.14 -23.09
C GLU A 327 -1.24 11.51 -24.36
N ARG A 328 0.06 11.71 -24.65
CA ARG A 328 0.70 11.12 -25.83
C ARG A 328 0.68 9.60 -25.78
N TYR A 329 0.99 9.02 -24.64
CA TYR A 329 1.05 7.57 -24.50
C TYR A 329 -0.31 6.91 -24.77
N TYR A 330 -1.40 7.46 -24.23
CA TYR A 330 -2.74 6.86 -24.34
C TYR A 330 -3.53 7.34 -25.57
N ARG A 331 -3.04 8.33 -26.28
CA ARG A 331 -3.65 8.75 -27.55
C ARG A 331 -3.28 7.80 -28.71
N GLY A 332 -2.15 7.08 -28.63
CA GLY A 332 -1.60 6.23 -29.70
C GLY A 332 -0.58 6.94 -30.54
#